data_0bfffa13c37f2a8d66524f767f25f3d6
#
_entry.id   0bfffa13c37f2a8d66524f767f25f3d6
#
_cell.length_a   1.000
_cell.length_b   1.000
_cell.length_c   1.000
_cell.angle_alpha   90.00
_cell.angle_beta   90.00
_cell.angle_gamma   90.00
#
_symmetry.space_group_name_H-M   'P 1'
#
loop_
_entity.id
_entity.type
_entity.pdbx_description
1 polymer ?
#
loop_
_entity_poly.entity_id
_entity_poly.type
_entity_poly.pdbx_seq_one_letter_code
_entity_poly.pdbx_strand_id
1 'polypeptide(L)'
;MALHVFVAMPYGRKQDIDFDAVYADYLKPALGGAGFEVFRADEEERAGDIKTDMFQELLLADLVVVDLTLDNPNVWYELGVRHALRARGVLLVQSERAYQPFDIYTDRKLRYHLKDGRPDPDQLEADKAALASMARATMESWHGRPISPVYQLLKDLREPAWRDLLLGGDNEFRAAYESWRQRVEVARKRNLPGDVLTLAEETPTWTLRLEARLAAGKALMKLQQYKLALEQVDAALALDPDNAGGQLLQGELVLLELHQGPAG
;
A
#
# COMPACT_ATOMS: atom_id res chain seq x y z
N MET A 1 -3.76 -10.39 -7.59
CA MET A 1 -2.35 -9.98 -7.57
C MET A 1 -1.88 -9.87 -6.14
N ALA A 2 -0.62 -10.23 -5.84
CA ALA A 2 -0.08 -10.06 -4.50
C ALA A 2 0.00 -8.56 -4.16
N LEU A 3 -0.20 -8.21 -2.87
CA LEU A 3 0.02 -6.85 -2.39
C LEU A 3 1.52 -6.59 -2.30
N HIS A 4 1.95 -5.39 -2.68
CA HIS A 4 3.35 -5.01 -2.72
C HIS A 4 3.82 -4.45 -1.38
N VAL A 5 4.94 -4.97 -0.87
CA VAL A 5 5.56 -4.56 0.39
C VAL A 5 6.98 -4.06 0.16
N PHE A 6 7.25 -2.83 0.55
CA PHE A 6 8.60 -2.29 0.60
C PHE A 6 9.18 -2.41 2.00
N VAL A 7 10.44 -2.84 2.11
CA VAL A 7 11.15 -2.99 3.38
C VAL A 7 12.24 -1.92 3.52
N ALA A 8 12.03 -0.99 4.44
CA ALA A 8 12.98 0.04 4.83
C ALA A 8 13.79 -0.43 6.05
N MET A 9 15.06 -0.76 5.85
CA MET A 9 15.93 -1.31 6.89
C MET A 9 17.41 -1.03 6.61
N PRO A 10 18.30 -1.12 7.61
CA PRO A 10 19.74 -1.10 7.37
C PRO A 10 20.17 -2.25 6.46
N TYR A 11 21.26 -2.08 5.72
CA TYR A 11 21.88 -3.10 4.87
C TYR A 11 23.18 -3.62 5.48
N GLY A 12 23.49 -4.88 5.20
CA GLY A 12 24.72 -5.52 5.62
C GLY A 12 24.83 -5.67 7.14
N ARG A 13 26.06 -5.82 7.63
CA ARG A 13 26.32 -5.96 9.07
C ARG A 13 26.52 -4.60 9.73
N LYS A 14 25.73 -4.30 10.78
CA LYS A 14 25.80 -3.07 11.56
C LYS A 14 25.69 -3.39 13.06
N GLN A 15 26.65 -2.90 13.88
CA GLN A 15 26.66 -3.11 15.33
C GLN A 15 26.41 -4.58 15.73
N ASP A 16 27.16 -5.49 15.10
CA ASP A 16 27.05 -6.94 15.28
C ASP A 16 25.75 -7.60 14.82
N ILE A 17 24.80 -6.86 14.23
CA ILE A 17 23.58 -7.40 13.62
C ILE A 17 23.79 -7.58 12.12
N ASP A 18 23.43 -8.76 11.62
CA ASP A 18 23.42 -9.14 10.21
C ASP A 18 22.02 -8.85 9.64
N PHE A 19 21.79 -7.63 9.11
CA PHE A 19 20.52 -7.22 8.56
C PHE A 19 20.15 -7.94 7.27
N ASP A 20 21.12 -8.44 6.53
CA ASP A 20 20.82 -9.27 5.36
C ASP A 20 20.23 -10.62 5.77
N ALA A 21 20.72 -11.19 6.87
CA ALA A 21 20.08 -12.38 7.46
C ALA A 21 18.69 -12.06 8.04
N VAL A 22 18.52 -10.91 8.70
CA VAL A 22 17.18 -10.48 9.16
C VAL A 22 16.20 -10.38 7.99
N TYR A 23 16.63 -9.82 6.87
CA TYR A 23 15.80 -9.75 5.68
C TYR A 23 15.51 -11.13 5.08
N ALA A 24 16.56 -11.92 4.80
CA ALA A 24 16.45 -13.18 4.08
C ALA A 24 15.77 -14.29 4.88
N ASP A 25 16.06 -14.38 6.19
CA ASP A 25 15.62 -15.50 7.03
C ASP A 25 14.29 -15.17 7.77
N TYR A 26 13.98 -13.88 8.01
CA TYR A 26 12.81 -13.47 8.77
C TYR A 26 11.82 -12.67 7.95
N LEU A 27 12.15 -11.43 7.50
CA LEU A 27 11.17 -10.51 6.93
C LEU A 27 10.60 -11.02 5.59
N LYS A 28 11.45 -11.32 4.63
CA LYS A 28 11.05 -11.76 3.28
C LYS A 28 10.21 -13.04 3.30
N PRO A 29 10.62 -14.13 3.99
CA PRO A 29 9.80 -15.34 4.04
C PRO A 29 8.50 -15.18 4.84
N ALA A 30 8.47 -14.37 5.91
CA ALA A 30 7.25 -14.15 6.68
C ALA A 30 6.19 -13.40 5.86
N LEU A 31 6.59 -12.34 5.17
CA LEU A 31 5.69 -11.54 4.34
C LEU A 31 5.32 -12.28 3.06
N GLY A 32 6.28 -12.95 2.39
CA GLY A 32 6.02 -13.78 1.22
C GLY A 32 5.05 -14.92 1.52
N GLY A 33 5.22 -15.62 2.64
CA GLY A 33 4.30 -16.66 3.11
C GLY A 33 2.91 -16.12 3.49
N ALA A 34 2.80 -14.83 3.76
CA ALA A 34 1.53 -14.14 3.99
C ALA A 34 0.82 -13.72 2.69
N GLY A 35 1.44 -13.94 1.52
CA GLY A 35 0.89 -13.62 0.21
C GLY A 35 1.29 -12.24 -0.33
N PHE A 36 2.31 -11.61 0.26
CA PHE A 36 2.84 -10.33 -0.20
C PHE A 36 4.02 -10.51 -1.18
N GLU A 37 4.15 -9.59 -2.12
CA GLU A 37 5.35 -9.42 -2.92
C GLU A 37 6.29 -8.46 -2.20
N VAL A 38 7.49 -8.95 -1.85
CA VAL A 38 8.39 -8.24 -0.94
C VAL A 38 9.60 -7.73 -1.69
N PHE A 39 9.87 -6.44 -1.53
CA PHE A 39 10.96 -5.73 -2.16
C PHE A 39 11.78 -4.94 -1.14
N ARG A 40 13.11 -4.94 -1.30
CA ARG A 40 14.07 -4.09 -0.60
C ARG A 40 14.92 -3.35 -1.64
N ALA A 41 15.25 -2.09 -1.40
CA ALA A 41 15.84 -1.21 -2.41
C ALA A 41 17.18 -1.70 -3.02
N ASP A 42 17.93 -2.56 -2.32
CA ASP A 42 19.17 -3.15 -2.84
C ASP A 42 18.96 -4.36 -3.77
N GLU A 43 17.72 -4.83 -3.91
CA GLU A 43 17.35 -5.86 -4.89
C GLU A 43 17.15 -5.29 -6.30
N GLU A 44 17.15 -3.95 -6.46
CA GLU A 44 17.06 -3.32 -7.77
C GLU A 44 18.42 -3.38 -8.51
N GLU A 45 18.47 -4.15 -9.58
CA GLU A 45 19.68 -4.31 -10.41
C GLU A 45 19.77 -3.31 -11.57
N ARG A 46 18.73 -2.48 -11.75
CA ARG A 46 18.70 -1.53 -12.86
C ARG A 46 19.55 -0.30 -12.59
N ALA A 47 20.27 0.14 -13.62
CA ALA A 47 20.99 1.40 -13.58
C ALA A 47 19.97 2.56 -13.61
N GLY A 48 19.81 3.26 -12.49
CA GLY A 48 18.88 4.40 -12.35
C GLY A 48 19.21 5.25 -11.13
N ASP A 49 18.39 6.25 -10.87
CA ASP A 49 18.49 7.05 -9.66
C ASP A 49 17.76 6.33 -8.51
N ILE A 50 18.54 5.64 -7.68
CA ILE A 50 18.07 4.89 -6.50
C ILE A 50 17.10 5.71 -5.63
N LYS A 51 17.27 7.04 -5.57
CA LYS A 51 16.39 7.90 -4.77
C LYS A 51 15.01 8.04 -5.39
N THR A 52 14.93 8.13 -6.70
CA THR A 52 13.65 8.22 -7.42
C THR A 52 12.86 6.94 -7.23
N ASP A 53 13.50 5.78 -7.37
CA ASP A 53 12.87 4.48 -7.18
C ASP A 53 12.41 4.28 -5.72
N MET A 54 13.24 4.64 -4.75
CA MET A 54 12.88 4.62 -3.33
C MET A 54 11.65 5.48 -3.01
N PHE A 55 11.58 6.72 -3.55
CA PHE A 55 10.40 7.58 -3.33
C PHE A 55 9.14 7.03 -3.95
N GLN A 56 9.25 6.37 -5.11
CA GLN A 56 8.13 5.67 -5.74
C GLN A 56 7.63 4.54 -4.85
N GLU A 57 8.54 3.71 -4.34
CA GLU A 57 8.20 2.64 -3.39
C GLU A 57 7.54 3.18 -2.12
N LEU A 58 8.08 4.22 -1.53
CA LEU A 58 7.51 4.85 -0.34
C LEU A 58 6.10 5.43 -0.57
N LEU A 59 5.78 5.83 -1.79
CA LEU A 59 4.43 6.29 -2.14
C LEU A 59 3.51 5.14 -2.56
N LEU A 60 3.99 4.21 -3.40
CA LEU A 60 3.14 3.26 -4.13
C LEU A 60 3.00 1.91 -3.44
N ALA A 61 3.95 1.50 -2.59
CA ALA A 61 3.83 0.24 -1.87
C ALA A 61 2.56 0.20 -1.03
N ASP A 62 1.87 -0.92 -1.04
CA ASP A 62 0.67 -1.14 -0.23
C ASP A 62 1.02 -1.08 1.26
N LEU A 63 2.15 -1.67 1.64
CA LEU A 63 2.68 -1.67 3.00
C LEU A 63 4.18 -1.33 2.97
N VAL A 64 4.63 -0.49 3.89
CA VAL A 64 6.04 -0.27 4.18
C VAL A 64 6.36 -0.86 5.54
N VAL A 65 7.25 -1.85 5.59
CA VAL A 65 7.78 -2.42 6.83
C VAL A 65 9.09 -1.72 7.16
N VAL A 66 9.18 -1.14 8.34
CA VAL A 66 10.32 -0.32 8.75
C VAL A 66 11.02 -0.95 9.95
N ASP A 67 12.29 -1.32 9.79
CA ASP A 67 13.10 -1.87 10.88
C ASP A 67 13.81 -0.75 11.65
N LEU A 68 13.42 -0.59 12.90
CA LEU A 68 13.91 0.43 13.82
C LEU A 68 14.84 -0.15 14.89
N THR A 69 15.45 -1.30 14.68
CA THR A 69 16.38 -1.93 15.64
C THR A 69 17.57 -1.05 15.95
N LEU A 70 18.10 -0.36 14.95
CA LEU A 70 19.20 0.61 15.11
C LEU A 70 18.79 1.99 14.62
N ASP A 71 19.48 3.03 15.15
CA ASP A 71 19.36 4.38 14.64
C ASP A 71 20.10 4.50 13.30
N ASN A 72 19.34 4.43 12.21
CA ASN A 72 19.85 4.61 10.85
C ASN A 72 19.19 5.86 10.24
N PRO A 73 19.99 6.88 9.85
CA PRO A 73 19.46 8.13 9.31
C PRO A 73 18.60 7.93 8.05
N ASN A 74 18.97 6.98 7.18
CA ASN A 74 18.23 6.70 5.96
C ASN A 74 16.85 6.09 6.28
N VAL A 75 16.81 5.10 7.17
CA VAL A 75 15.55 4.46 7.61
C VAL A 75 14.62 5.47 8.28
N TRP A 76 15.17 6.38 9.11
CA TRP A 76 14.37 7.46 9.70
C TRP A 76 13.83 8.43 8.67
N TYR A 77 14.63 8.74 7.64
CA TYR A 77 14.22 9.60 6.54
C TYR A 77 13.10 8.93 5.71
N GLU A 78 13.25 7.66 5.37
CA GLU A 78 12.26 6.86 4.65
C GLU A 78 10.94 6.77 5.41
N LEU A 79 10.98 6.50 6.71
CA LEU A 79 9.80 6.49 7.57
C LEU A 79 9.11 7.86 7.59
N GLY A 80 9.88 8.94 7.74
CA GLY A 80 9.34 10.31 7.72
C GLY A 80 8.68 10.65 6.41
N VAL A 81 9.32 10.30 5.29
CA VAL A 81 8.76 10.49 3.94
C VAL A 81 7.47 9.66 3.76
N ARG A 82 7.48 8.38 4.15
CA ARG A 82 6.27 7.53 4.09
C ARG A 82 5.13 8.11 4.91
N HIS A 83 5.40 8.57 6.14
CA HIS A 83 4.41 9.23 6.98
C HIS A 83 3.85 10.52 6.37
N ALA A 84 4.66 11.27 5.61
CA ALA A 84 4.21 12.47 4.92
C ALA A 84 3.40 12.19 3.65
N LEU A 85 3.68 11.09 2.96
CA LEU A 85 3.05 10.75 1.68
C LEU A 85 1.80 9.88 1.83
N ARG A 86 1.72 9.04 2.90
CA ARG A 86 0.65 8.06 3.08
C ARG A 86 0.09 8.09 4.49
N ALA A 87 -1.22 8.10 4.58
CA ALA A 87 -1.92 8.07 5.85
C ALA A 87 -1.84 6.69 6.54
N ARG A 88 -1.60 5.63 5.77
CA ARG A 88 -1.71 4.24 6.21
C ARG A 88 -0.62 3.36 5.58
N GLY A 89 -0.65 2.06 5.90
CA GLY A 89 0.28 1.09 5.33
C GLY A 89 1.70 1.24 5.83
N VAL A 90 1.89 1.41 7.14
CA VAL A 90 3.19 1.37 7.82
C VAL A 90 3.13 0.33 8.94
N LEU A 91 4.14 -0.52 8.99
CA LEU A 91 4.35 -1.50 10.05
C LEU A 91 5.78 -1.35 10.58
N LEU A 92 5.90 -1.09 11.88
CA LEU A 92 7.19 -0.91 12.53
C LEU A 92 7.63 -2.23 13.18
N VAL A 93 8.85 -2.66 12.88
CA VAL A 93 9.49 -3.80 13.52
C VAL A 93 10.76 -3.36 14.24
N GLN A 94 11.12 -4.05 15.28
CA GLN A 94 12.41 -3.86 15.97
C GLN A 94 12.79 -5.10 16.77
N SER A 95 14.09 -5.31 16.94
CA SER A 95 14.62 -6.19 17.98
C SER A 95 14.87 -5.40 19.27
N GLU A 96 15.65 -5.94 20.18
CA GLU A 96 16.04 -5.25 21.40
C GLU A 96 16.84 -3.98 21.09
N ARG A 97 16.48 -2.89 21.75
CA ARG A 97 17.26 -1.66 21.74
C ARG A 97 17.26 -1.01 23.10
N ALA A 98 18.42 -0.45 23.46
CA ALA A 98 18.64 0.18 24.76
C ALA A 98 17.83 1.48 24.96
N TYR A 99 17.46 2.15 23.87
CA TYR A 99 16.77 3.44 23.90
C TYR A 99 15.63 3.48 22.91
N GLN A 100 14.49 4.05 23.32
CA GLN A 100 13.34 4.29 22.48
C GLN A 100 13.28 5.80 22.14
N PRO A 101 13.36 6.18 20.85
CA PRO A 101 13.19 7.57 20.44
C PRO A 101 11.82 8.11 20.87
N PHE A 102 11.82 9.37 21.33
CA PHE A 102 10.62 10.01 21.87
C PHE A 102 9.48 10.07 20.84
N ASP A 103 9.80 10.43 19.60
CA ASP A 103 8.80 10.69 18.56
C ASP A 103 8.01 9.44 18.11
N ILE A 104 8.55 8.25 18.38
CA ILE A 104 7.90 6.97 18.03
C ILE A 104 7.59 6.12 19.27
N TYR A 105 7.72 6.69 20.45
CA TYR A 105 7.56 5.92 21.71
C TYR A 105 6.19 5.28 21.84
N THR A 106 5.14 5.98 21.41
CA THR A 106 3.75 5.53 21.49
C THR A 106 3.33 4.62 20.34
N ASP A 107 4.13 4.54 19.27
CA ASP A 107 3.78 3.74 18.11
C ASP A 107 3.92 2.26 18.41
N ARG A 108 2.94 1.47 17.96
CA ARG A 108 2.99 0.02 18.10
C ARG A 108 4.09 -0.55 17.20
N LYS A 109 5.01 -1.29 17.80
CA LYS A 109 6.11 -1.98 17.14
C LYS A 109 6.00 -3.47 17.38
N LEU A 110 6.20 -4.26 16.33
CA LEU A 110 6.37 -5.70 16.46
C LEU A 110 7.82 -6.00 16.87
N ARG A 111 8.00 -6.76 17.92
CA ARG A 111 9.33 -7.20 18.34
C ARG A 111 9.67 -8.54 17.70
N TYR A 112 10.91 -8.71 17.31
CA TYR A 112 11.50 -9.96 16.87
C TYR A 112 12.80 -10.24 17.64
N HIS A 113 13.26 -11.47 17.66
CA HIS A 113 14.36 -11.91 18.49
C HIS A 113 15.64 -12.16 17.68
N LEU A 114 16.76 -11.73 18.26
CA LEU A 114 18.09 -11.95 17.70
C LEU A 114 18.93 -12.79 18.68
N LYS A 115 19.77 -13.67 18.11
CA LYS A 115 20.79 -14.43 18.80
C LYS A 115 22.09 -14.33 17.97
N ASP A 116 23.15 -13.86 18.60
CA ASP A 116 24.43 -13.62 17.93
C ASP A 116 24.32 -12.74 16.68
N GLY A 117 23.42 -11.74 16.72
CA GLY A 117 23.21 -10.78 15.64
C GLY A 117 22.41 -11.30 14.44
N ARG A 118 21.80 -12.47 14.52
CA ARG A 118 20.94 -13.09 13.50
C ARG A 118 19.56 -13.41 14.09
N PRO A 119 18.53 -13.64 13.27
CA PRO A 119 17.24 -14.12 13.78
C PRO A 119 17.41 -15.36 14.67
N ASP A 120 16.84 -15.32 15.86
CA ASP A 120 16.96 -16.42 16.83
C ASP A 120 16.24 -17.66 16.32
N PRO A 121 16.96 -18.78 16.03
CA PRO A 121 16.34 -19.99 15.50
C PRO A 121 15.22 -20.55 16.38
N ASP A 122 15.30 -20.32 17.72
CA ASP A 122 14.32 -20.83 18.68
C ASP A 122 13.01 -20.03 18.66
N GLN A 123 13.03 -18.78 18.17
CA GLN A 123 11.90 -17.86 18.07
C GLN A 123 11.45 -17.57 16.65
N LEU A 124 12.24 -17.91 15.65
CA LEU A 124 12.07 -17.47 14.26
C LEU A 124 10.69 -17.77 13.67
N GLU A 125 10.15 -18.95 13.89
CA GLU A 125 8.86 -19.32 13.35
C GLU A 125 7.70 -18.58 14.05
N ALA A 126 7.85 -18.34 15.37
CA ALA A 126 6.88 -17.51 16.11
C ALA A 126 6.92 -16.05 15.65
N ASP A 127 8.12 -15.50 15.44
CA ASP A 127 8.32 -14.12 14.93
C ASP A 127 7.76 -13.98 13.51
N LYS A 128 7.99 -14.95 12.62
CA LYS A 128 7.41 -14.97 11.26
C LYS A 128 5.88 -14.99 11.30
N ALA A 129 5.30 -15.84 12.14
CA ALA A 129 3.85 -15.93 12.29
C ALA A 129 3.25 -14.61 12.81
N ALA A 130 3.91 -13.98 13.78
CA ALA A 130 3.50 -12.70 14.34
C ALA A 130 3.56 -11.57 13.29
N LEU A 131 4.64 -11.50 12.49
CA LEU A 131 4.78 -10.52 11.42
C LEU A 131 3.72 -10.71 10.34
N ALA A 132 3.53 -11.93 9.87
CA ALA A 132 2.52 -12.28 8.87
C ALA A 132 1.10 -11.90 9.35
N SER A 133 0.78 -12.19 10.60
CA SER A 133 -0.51 -11.83 11.21
C SER A 133 -0.69 -10.32 11.31
N MET A 134 0.32 -9.59 11.78
CA MET A 134 0.26 -8.14 11.92
C MET A 134 0.18 -7.43 10.57
N ALA A 135 0.91 -7.92 9.56
CA ALA A 135 0.87 -7.37 8.20
C ALA A 135 -0.54 -7.51 7.60
N ARG A 136 -1.16 -8.70 7.68
CA ARG A 136 -2.55 -8.91 7.23
C ARG A 136 -3.53 -8.03 7.98
N ALA A 137 -3.47 -8.01 9.31
CA ALA A 137 -4.34 -7.18 10.13
C ALA A 137 -4.19 -5.68 9.82
N THR A 138 -2.97 -5.21 9.51
CA THR A 138 -2.72 -3.83 9.11
C THR A 138 -3.40 -3.52 7.77
N MET A 139 -3.39 -4.45 6.83
CA MET A 139 -4.03 -4.27 5.52
C MET A 139 -5.56 -4.39 5.62
N GLU A 140 -6.08 -5.31 6.44
CA GLU A 140 -7.51 -5.49 6.66
C GLU A 140 -8.14 -4.32 7.43
N SER A 141 -7.39 -3.72 8.36
CA SER A 141 -7.84 -2.55 9.13
C SER A 141 -7.74 -1.21 8.38
N TRP A 142 -7.60 -1.27 7.05
CA TRP A 142 -7.46 -0.09 6.19
C TRP A 142 -8.58 0.95 6.34
N HIS A 143 -9.75 0.53 6.78
CA HIS A 143 -10.91 1.41 7.01
C HIS A 143 -10.85 2.21 8.33
N GLY A 144 -9.77 2.06 9.10
CA GLY A 144 -9.59 2.74 10.39
C GLY A 144 -9.01 4.15 10.26
N ARG A 145 -8.63 4.68 11.43
CA ARG A 145 -7.94 5.98 11.52
C ARG A 145 -6.60 5.94 10.80
N PRO A 146 -6.11 7.10 10.29
CA PRO A 146 -4.75 7.20 9.79
C PRO A 146 -3.74 6.67 10.80
N ILE A 147 -2.75 5.89 10.33
CA ILE A 147 -1.64 5.40 11.17
C ILE A 147 -0.56 6.48 11.26
N SER A 148 -0.35 7.21 10.15
CA SER A 148 0.63 8.29 10.12
C SER A 148 0.29 9.40 11.11
N PRO A 149 1.23 9.80 11.99
CA PRO A 149 1.04 10.92 12.91
C PRO A 149 0.79 12.25 12.18
N VAL A 150 1.32 12.41 10.96
CA VAL A 150 1.10 13.60 10.13
C VAL A 150 -0.38 13.75 9.78
N TYR A 151 -1.00 12.70 9.30
CA TYR A 151 -2.43 12.70 8.93
C TYR A 151 -3.38 12.65 10.14
N GLN A 152 -2.90 12.17 11.29
CA GLN A 152 -3.66 12.26 12.54
C GLN A 152 -3.78 13.70 13.04
N LEU A 153 -2.74 14.50 12.83
CA LEU A 153 -2.66 15.91 13.27
C LEU A 153 -3.25 16.87 12.23
N LEU A 154 -3.03 16.61 10.94
CA LEU A 154 -3.44 17.47 9.83
C LEU A 154 -4.64 16.84 9.11
N LYS A 155 -5.84 17.04 9.66
CA LYS A 155 -7.08 16.40 9.19
C LYS A 155 -7.44 16.70 7.74
N ASP A 156 -7.03 17.86 7.23
CA ASP A 156 -7.32 18.29 5.84
C ASP A 156 -6.21 17.94 4.87
N LEU A 157 -5.12 17.31 5.35
CA LEU A 157 -4.04 16.87 4.48
C LEU A 157 -4.51 15.69 3.63
N ARG A 158 -4.31 15.82 2.32
CA ARG A 158 -4.62 14.76 1.35
C ARG A 158 -3.35 14.07 0.90
N GLU A 159 -3.45 12.77 0.69
CA GLU A 159 -2.35 12.00 0.09
C GLU A 159 -2.08 12.50 -1.33
N PRO A 160 -0.79 12.64 -1.74
CA PRO A 160 -0.46 12.97 -3.11
C PRO A 160 -0.97 11.86 -4.03
N ALA A 161 -1.54 12.25 -5.17
CA ALA A 161 -1.90 11.28 -6.20
C ALA A 161 -0.61 10.79 -6.89
N TRP A 162 -0.48 9.49 -7.09
CA TRP A 162 0.67 8.90 -7.77
C TRP A 162 0.92 9.51 -9.16
N ARG A 163 -0.14 10.02 -9.83
CA ARG A 163 -0.09 10.73 -11.11
C ARG A 163 0.72 12.02 -11.08
N ASP A 164 0.79 12.64 -9.90
CA ASP A 164 1.49 13.92 -9.72
C ASP A 164 3.01 13.71 -9.56
N LEU A 165 3.45 12.46 -9.44
CA LEU A 165 4.87 12.14 -9.45
C LEU A 165 5.43 12.39 -10.85
N LEU A 166 6.51 13.18 -10.91
CA LEU A 166 7.35 13.31 -12.08
C LEU A 166 8.19 12.04 -12.25
N LEU A 167 7.58 11.00 -12.82
CA LEU A 167 8.22 9.72 -13.01
C LEU A 167 9.05 9.74 -14.28
N GLY A 168 10.30 9.33 -14.21
CA GLY A 168 11.10 8.98 -15.38
C GLY A 168 10.38 7.89 -16.20
N GLY A 169 10.65 7.81 -17.51
CA GLY A 169 9.82 7.13 -18.50
C GLY A 169 9.48 5.64 -18.33
N ASP A 170 10.07 4.92 -17.38
CA ASP A 170 9.96 3.46 -17.25
C ASP A 170 9.40 3.00 -15.89
N ASN A 171 8.39 3.68 -15.37
CA ASN A 171 7.76 3.24 -14.13
C ASN A 171 6.78 2.08 -14.38
N GLU A 172 7.06 0.92 -13.83
CA GLU A 172 6.24 -0.29 -13.95
C GLU A 172 4.81 -0.11 -13.41
N PHE A 173 4.65 0.60 -12.29
CA PHE A 173 3.33 0.87 -11.72
C PHE A 173 2.48 1.73 -12.65
N ARG A 174 3.08 2.75 -13.25
CA ARG A 174 2.39 3.59 -14.23
C ARG A 174 2.03 2.81 -15.48
N ALA A 175 2.96 2.04 -16.02
CA ALA A 175 2.74 1.22 -17.20
C ALA A 175 1.64 0.17 -16.94
N ALA A 176 1.69 -0.49 -15.79
CA ALA A 176 0.67 -1.44 -15.37
C ALA A 176 -0.71 -0.79 -15.24
N TYR A 177 -0.80 0.39 -14.60
CA TYR A 177 -2.06 1.11 -14.46
C TYR A 177 -2.60 1.63 -15.80
N GLU A 178 -1.76 2.17 -16.65
CA GLU A 178 -2.19 2.64 -17.98
C GLU A 178 -2.67 1.48 -18.86
N SER A 179 -1.97 0.35 -18.83
CA SER A 179 -2.39 -0.89 -19.49
C SER A 179 -3.75 -1.37 -18.95
N TRP A 180 -3.90 -1.42 -17.64
CA TRP A 180 -5.16 -1.78 -16.98
C TRP A 180 -6.29 -0.82 -17.41
N ARG A 181 -6.05 0.49 -17.39
CA ARG A 181 -7.02 1.52 -17.78
C ARG A 181 -7.44 1.39 -19.24
N GLN A 182 -6.51 1.04 -20.14
CA GLN A 182 -6.83 0.77 -21.55
C GLN A 182 -7.73 -0.46 -21.69
N ARG A 183 -7.50 -1.53 -20.92
CA ARG A 183 -8.37 -2.73 -20.90
C ARG A 183 -9.78 -2.38 -20.44
N VAL A 184 -9.94 -1.57 -19.39
CA VAL A 184 -11.24 -1.06 -18.93
C VAL A 184 -11.95 -0.27 -20.02
N GLU A 185 -11.24 0.61 -20.71
CA GLU A 185 -11.81 1.40 -21.81
C GLU A 185 -12.21 0.53 -23.01
N VAL A 186 -11.45 -0.52 -23.32
CA VAL A 186 -11.81 -1.52 -24.36
C VAL A 186 -13.07 -2.28 -23.95
N ALA A 187 -13.16 -2.77 -22.72
CA ALA A 187 -14.34 -3.44 -22.19
C ALA A 187 -15.58 -2.54 -22.26
N ARG A 188 -15.44 -1.28 -21.87
CA ARG A 188 -16.49 -0.27 -22.00
C ARG A 188 -16.94 -0.07 -23.45
N LYS A 189 -16.01 0.14 -24.38
CA LYS A 189 -16.34 0.33 -25.81
C LYS A 189 -17.02 -0.87 -26.44
N ARG A 190 -16.72 -2.08 -25.95
CA ARG A 190 -17.33 -3.33 -26.39
C ARG A 190 -18.65 -3.64 -25.69
N ASN A 191 -19.10 -2.78 -24.80
CA ASN A 191 -20.32 -2.97 -24.00
C ASN A 191 -20.29 -4.25 -23.14
N LEU A 192 -19.15 -4.51 -22.48
CA LEU A 192 -18.91 -5.70 -21.65
C LEU A 192 -18.78 -5.30 -20.14
N PRO A 193 -19.90 -5.09 -19.44
CA PRO A 193 -19.85 -4.67 -18.04
C PRO A 193 -19.21 -5.72 -17.11
N GLY A 194 -19.35 -7.01 -17.40
CA GLY A 194 -18.73 -8.09 -16.65
C GLY A 194 -17.20 -8.02 -16.70
N ASP A 195 -16.62 -7.66 -17.84
CA ASP A 195 -15.18 -7.51 -17.99
C ASP A 195 -14.68 -6.30 -17.18
N VAL A 196 -15.46 -5.21 -17.11
CA VAL A 196 -15.14 -4.05 -16.27
C VAL A 196 -15.07 -4.43 -14.80
N LEU A 197 -16.01 -5.25 -14.32
CA LEU A 197 -16.01 -5.73 -12.93
C LEU A 197 -14.80 -6.63 -12.65
N THR A 198 -14.51 -7.58 -13.54
CA THR A 198 -13.33 -8.44 -13.42
C THR A 198 -12.05 -7.60 -13.34
N LEU A 199 -11.90 -6.61 -14.22
CA LEU A 199 -10.75 -5.70 -14.21
C LEU A 199 -10.66 -4.86 -12.93
N ALA A 200 -11.79 -4.48 -12.33
CA ALA A 200 -11.77 -3.75 -11.05
C ALA A 200 -11.19 -4.59 -9.90
N GLU A 201 -11.33 -5.92 -9.95
CA GLU A 201 -10.71 -6.83 -8.98
C GLU A 201 -9.24 -7.15 -9.29
N GLU A 202 -8.81 -6.98 -10.53
CA GLU A 202 -7.42 -7.24 -10.98
C GLU A 202 -6.46 -6.08 -10.70
N THR A 203 -6.85 -5.08 -9.93
CA THR A 203 -6.01 -3.90 -9.69
C THR A 203 -4.64 -4.28 -9.12
N PRO A 204 -3.54 -3.81 -9.70
CA PRO A 204 -2.20 -4.30 -9.39
C PRO A 204 -1.75 -3.99 -7.96
N THR A 205 -2.16 -2.86 -7.39
CA THR A 205 -1.80 -2.49 -6.01
C THR A 205 -2.99 -1.99 -5.22
N TRP A 206 -2.91 -2.08 -3.90
CA TRP A 206 -3.92 -1.55 -2.99
C TRP A 206 -4.04 -0.02 -3.11
N THR A 207 -2.93 0.67 -3.30
CA THR A 207 -2.87 2.12 -3.50
C THR A 207 -3.71 2.59 -4.69
N LEU A 208 -3.74 1.81 -5.76
CA LEU A 208 -4.50 2.13 -6.97
C LEU A 208 -5.95 1.62 -6.93
N ARG A 209 -6.34 0.85 -5.91
CA ARG A 209 -7.70 0.29 -5.80
C ARG A 209 -8.77 1.35 -5.75
N LEU A 210 -8.57 2.40 -5.00
CA LEU A 210 -9.52 3.53 -4.95
C LEU A 210 -9.76 4.08 -6.35
N GLU A 211 -8.69 4.40 -7.08
CA GLU A 211 -8.77 4.95 -8.43
C GLU A 211 -9.36 3.96 -9.43
N ALA A 212 -9.00 2.69 -9.30
CA ALA A 212 -9.54 1.63 -10.13
C ALA A 212 -11.05 1.45 -9.91
N ARG A 213 -11.52 1.42 -8.67
CA ARG A 213 -12.94 1.36 -8.33
C ARG A 213 -13.70 2.56 -8.88
N LEU A 214 -13.16 3.78 -8.73
CA LEU A 214 -13.76 4.98 -9.30
C LEU A 214 -13.77 4.96 -10.84
N ALA A 215 -12.70 4.47 -11.47
CA ALA A 215 -12.64 4.34 -12.93
C ALA A 215 -13.62 3.27 -13.47
N ALA A 216 -13.76 2.14 -12.77
CA ALA A 216 -14.74 1.12 -13.08
C ALA A 216 -16.17 1.65 -12.91
N GLY A 217 -16.46 2.35 -11.80
CA GLY A 217 -17.74 3.02 -11.57
C GLY A 217 -18.11 3.97 -12.70
N LYS A 218 -17.17 4.83 -13.14
CA LYS A 218 -17.38 5.73 -14.29
C LYS A 218 -17.60 4.99 -15.60
N ALA A 219 -16.91 3.87 -15.83
CA ALA A 219 -17.10 3.06 -17.04
C ALA A 219 -18.48 2.41 -17.04
N LEU A 220 -18.90 1.83 -15.92
CA LEU A 220 -20.22 1.19 -15.75
C LEU A 220 -21.36 2.23 -15.84
N MET A 221 -21.18 3.43 -15.30
CA MET A 221 -22.15 4.52 -15.45
C MET A 221 -22.37 4.86 -16.94
N LYS A 222 -21.31 4.93 -17.74
CA LYS A 222 -21.41 5.16 -19.19
C LYS A 222 -22.07 3.98 -19.94
N LEU A 223 -22.04 2.78 -19.38
CA LEU A 223 -22.75 1.61 -19.85
C LEU A 223 -24.19 1.51 -19.33
N GLN A 224 -24.67 2.55 -18.60
CA GLN A 224 -26.00 2.60 -17.98
C GLN A 224 -26.23 1.47 -16.93
N GLN A 225 -25.14 0.89 -16.42
CA GLN A 225 -25.18 -0.11 -15.35
C GLN A 225 -25.07 0.57 -13.99
N TYR A 226 -26.07 1.39 -13.63
CA TYR A 226 -25.97 2.31 -12.49
C TYR A 226 -25.81 1.61 -11.15
N LYS A 227 -26.53 0.49 -10.95
CA LYS A 227 -26.42 -0.29 -9.73
C LYS A 227 -24.99 -0.85 -9.55
N LEU A 228 -24.43 -1.45 -10.60
CA LEU A 228 -23.07 -1.98 -10.58
C LEU A 228 -22.03 -0.86 -10.43
N ALA A 229 -22.29 0.29 -11.03
CA ALA A 229 -21.44 1.48 -10.87
C ALA A 229 -21.46 1.96 -9.43
N LEU A 230 -22.62 2.02 -8.78
CA LEU A 230 -22.76 2.42 -7.38
C LEU A 230 -22.02 1.47 -6.45
N GLU A 231 -22.13 0.15 -6.65
CA GLU A 231 -21.37 -0.85 -5.87
C GLU A 231 -19.84 -0.60 -5.94
N GLN A 232 -19.31 -0.22 -7.11
CA GLN A 232 -17.89 0.10 -7.25
C GLN A 232 -17.51 1.42 -6.56
N VAL A 233 -18.37 2.42 -6.63
CA VAL A 233 -18.13 3.71 -5.97
C VAL A 233 -18.25 3.58 -4.44
N ASP A 234 -19.20 2.81 -3.94
CA ASP A 234 -19.33 2.50 -2.51
C ASP A 234 -18.10 1.75 -1.99
N ALA A 235 -17.60 0.79 -2.76
CA ALA A 235 -16.35 0.09 -2.45
C ALA A 235 -15.12 1.03 -2.46
N ALA A 236 -15.11 2.05 -3.32
CA ALA A 236 -14.09 3.08 -3.32
C ALA A 236 -14.19 3.99 -2.09
N LEU A 237 -15.40 4.43 -1.74
CA LEU A 237 -15.64 5.27 -0.56
C LEU A 237 -15.44 4.51 0.76
N ALA A 238 -15.55 3.19 0.76
CA ALA A 238 -15.13 2.37 1.90
C ALA A 238 -13.60 2.44 2.12
N LEU A 239 -12.81 2.64 1.06
CA LEU A 239 -11.36 2.84 1.16
C LEU A 239 -11.00 4.26 1.60
N ASP A 240 -11.71 5.27 1.09
CA ASP A 240 -11.51 6.69 1.42
C ASP A 240 -12.88 7.40 1.48
N PRO A 241 -13.51 7.45 2.68
CA PRO A 241 -14.82 8.08 2.85
C PRO A 241 -14.88 9.56 2.49
N ASP A 242 -13.75 10.27 2.59
CA ASP A 242 -13.64 11.70 2.35
C ASP A 242 -13.29 12.03 0.89
N ASN A 243 -13.26 11.04 0.00
CA ASN A 243 -12.94 11.25 -1.41
C ASN A 243 -14.01 12.07 -2.13
N ALA A 244 -13.73 13.34 -2.36
CA ALA A 244 -14.68 14.27 -2.98
C ALA A 244 -15.14 13.81 -4.38
N GLY A 245 -14.23 13.17 -5.18
CA GLY A 245 -14.59 12.64 -6.50
C GLY A 245 -15.52 11.43 -6.41
N GLY A 246 -15.33 10.58 -5.41
CA GLY A 246 -16.20 9.44 -5.12
C GLY A 246 -17.57 9.88 -4.65
N GLN A 247 -17.63 10.82 -3.68
CA GLN A 247 -18.90 11.36 -3.17
C GLN A 247 -19.72 12.03 -4.27
N LEU A 248 -19.08 12.82 -5.14
CA LEU A 248 -19.76 13.46 -6.26
C LEU A 248 -20.32 12.41 -7.24
N LEU A 249 -19.53 11.41 -7.60
CA LEU A 249 -19.94 10.33 -8.50
C LEU A 249 -21.08 9.48 -7.89
N GLN A 250 -21.01 9.21 -6.58
CA GLN A 250 -22.09 8.52 -5.86
C GLN A 250 -23.40 9.29 -5.94
N GLY A 251 -23.38 10.60 -5.65
CA GLY A 251 -24.57 11.45 -5.75
C GLY A 251 -25.17 11.47 -7.16
N GLU A 252 -24.33 11.56 -8.18
CA GLU A 252 -24.77 11.50 -9.58
C GLU A 252 -25.42 10.16 -9.93
N LEU A 253 -24.83 9.05 -9.51
CA LEU A 253 -25.35 7.69 -9.76
C LEU A 253 -26.68 7.44 -9.07
N VAL A 254 -26.84 7.88 -7.81
CA VAL A 254 -28.10 7.76 -7.07
C VAL A 254 -29.22 8.51 -7.80
N LEU A 255 -28.96 9.71 -8.31
CA LEU A 255 -29.95 10.47 -9.09
C LEU A 255 -30.31 9.76 -10.40
N LEU A 256 -29.35 9.18 -11.10
CA LEU A 256 -29.59 8.45 -12.35
C LEU A 256 -30.36 7.16 -12.11
N GLU A 257 -30.11 6.43 -11.04
CA GLU A 257 -30.85 5.22 -10.67
C GLU A 257 -32.31 5.54 -10.33
N LEU A 258 -32.56 6.62 -9.57
CA LEU A 258 -33.90 7.09 -9.24
C LEU A 258 -34.71 7.51 -10.46
N HIS A 259 -34.08 8.07 -11.49
CA HIS A 259 -34.75 8.49 -12.72
C HIS A 259 -35.10 7.35 -13.66
N GLN A 260 -34.46 6.18 -13.51
CA GLN A 260 -34.83 5.01 -14.33
C GLN A 260 -36.13 4.33 -13.87
N GLY A 261 -36.63 4.63 -12.63
CA GLY A 261 -37.86 4.08 -12.07
C GLY A 261 -37.88 2.53 -12.02
N PRO A 262 -38.77 1.90 -11.25
CA PRO A 262 -38.94 0.48 -11.39
C PRO A 262 -39.50 0.22 -12.81
N ALA A 263 -38.68 -0.46 -13.63
CA ALA A 263 -39.20 -1.04 -14.84
C ALA A 263 -40.35 -1.97 -14.46
N GLY A 264 -41.55 -1.60 -14.82
CA GLY A 264 -42.80 -2.30 -14.54
C GLY A 264 -42.85 -3.67 -15.22
#